data_0261f99c623698bcdca2d5b61c4c248d
#
_entry.id   0261f99c623698bcdca2d5b61c4c248d
#
_cell.length_a   1.000
_cell.length_b   1.000
_cell.length_c   1.000
_cell.angle_alpha   90.00
_cell.angle_beta   90.00
_cell.angle_gamma   90.00
#
_symmetry.space_group_name_H-M   'P 1'
#
loop_
_entity.id
_entity.type
_entity.pdbx_description
1 polymer ?
#
loop_
_entity_poly.entity_id
_entity_poly.type
_entity_poly.pdbx_seq_one_letter_code
_entity_poly.pdbx_strand_id
1 'polypeptide(L)'
;MKKQILLLCLVFAGIMASAQKMPVSYDFGEKYNDRYRYSNLMTIDEDGTGGYILVRAYYQGLILRPKGYLIEHYNSDLELVSEYNYKLKGLDFVNGFLKNGQLNLLFLNYNYDKGEYEYWVHRSPIFEFNFRTEKLLSIASEEVNDPVGKNYYNRNFSNGFTTAILFNEDKTGFIISTHHKKGKEEKHIIHLFDTTLKKRFEYDFSDEIEEKNYAFENVAFSKDLQTAYIVGKAYFKKKRFQVDERKFQYELIKITQNSNQTQSFVDPGKYPEALYPILLKNRLVCVGFYADRKDNRYNGIAYFDLDPNTLDIRSQRYNPFSQQFMDDKFGREEDKDIKNLVFKGVEVTPSEEIFFNAEEYFVSTGLEVTGAGQRVKIERYHYNDIVSVKLAPNGNMEWARNINKTEVTQGDGAYASYSSYCKDGKTYFFICTAAENPQLINNERLIFKQGLSRNRNVFMISLDENGVMDYEKIIDQQEARLPFMVSMPLKDEAADKMLFYAKRGGKKQLVKVDFK
;
A
#
# COMPACT_ATOMS: atom_id res chain seq x y z
N MET A 1 -2.46 62.12 -7.61
CA MET A 1 -1.30 61.35 -8.09
C MET A 1 -0.63 60.52 -6.98
N LYS A 2 -0.16 61.05 -5.84
CA LYS A 2 0.54 60.26 -4.80
C LYS A 2 -0.30 59.11 -4.21
N LYS A 3 -1.63 59.28 -3.98
CA LYS A 3 -2.52 58.21 -3.48
C LYS A 3 -2.79 57.09 -4.51
N GLN A 4 -2.80 57.41 -5.79
CA GLN A 4 -2.98 56.40 -6.85
C GLN A 4 -1.72 55.59 -7.10
N ILE A 5 -0.54 56.17 -6.93
CA ILE A 5 0.74 55.47 -7.00
C ILE A 5 0.88 54.52 -5.80
N LEU A 6 0.46 54.92 -4.60
CA LEU A 6 0.48 54.08 -3.42
C LEU A 6 -0.47 52.88 -3.54
N LEU A 7 -1.65 53.08 -4.13
CA LEU A 7 -2.61 51.98 -4.40
C LEU A 7 -2.06 51.02 -5.45
N LEU A 8 -1.40 51.52 -6.50
CA LEU A 8 -0.77 50.70 -7.52
C LEU A 8 0.39 49.87 -6.96
N CYS A 9 1.22 50.47 -6.09
CA CYS A 9 2.31 49.75 -5.40
C CYS A 9 1.79 48.66 -4.43
N LEU A 10 0.66 48.89 -3.74
CA LEU A 10 0.03 47.90 -2.89
C LEU A 10 -0.59 46.73 -3.68
N VAL A 11 -1.16 47.02 -4.86
CA VAL A 11 -1.67 45.98 -5.77
C VAL A 11 -0.53 45.16 -6.37
N PHE A 12 0.59 45.83 -6.78
CA PHE A 12 1.78 45.12 -7.26
C PHE A 12 2.50 44.34 -6.15
N ALA A 13 2.54 44.84 -4.91
CA ALA A 13 3.09 44.09 -3.78
C ALA A 13 2.22 42.87 -3.43
N GLY A 14 0.89 42.93 -3.60
CA GLY A 14 -0.02 41.83 -3.44
C GLY A 14 0.13 40.74 -4.52
N ILE A 15 0.51 41.13 -5.74
CA ILE A 15 0.73 40.19 -6.86
C ILE A 15 2.11 39.50 -6.76
N MET A 16 3.11 40.17 -6.16
CA MET A 16 4.44 39.58 -5.95
C MET A 16 4.50 38.59 -4.76
N ALA A 17 3.47 38.53 -3.93
CA ALA A 17 3.47 37.71 -2.71
C ALA A 17 3.00 36.26 -2.92
N SER A 18 2.74 35.78 -4.14
CA SER A 18 2.19 34.45 -4.39
C SER A 18 2.90 33.63 -5.46
N ALA A 19 4.16 33.85 -5.72
CA ALA A 19 4.94 32.77 -6.31
C ALA A 19 5.38 31.83 -5.20
N GLN A 20 4.43 31.08 -4.66
CA GLN A 20 4.76 30.01 -3.71
C GLN A 20 5.69 29.05 -4.46
N LYS A 21 6.95 29.01 -4.03
CA LYS A 21 7.97 28.17 -4.65
C LYS A 21 7.48 26.73 -4.55
N MET A 22 7.38 26.04 -5.67
CA MET A 22 6.96 24.64 -5.73
C MET A 22 7.74 23.84 -4.66
N PRO A 23 7.09 23.09 -3.76
CA PRO A 23 7.76 22.38 -2.69
C PRO A 23 8.58 21.18 -3.20
N VAL A 24 8.43 20.84 -4.48
CA VAL A 24 9.15 19.77 -5.15
C VAL A 24 9.83 20.25 -6.41
N SER A 25 10.89 19.56 -6.81
CA SER A 25 11.46 19.59 -8.16
C SER A 25 11.49 18.16 -8.71
N TYR A 26 11.60 18.02 -10.02
CA TYR A 26 11.67 16.70 -10.63
C TYR A 26 12.70 16.67 -11.75
N ASP A 27 13.35 15.50 -11.90
CA ASP A 27 14.32 15.23 -12.95
C ASP A 27 13.90 13.97 -13.70
N PHE A 28 13.86 14.06 -15.02
CA PHE A 28 13.63 12.92 -15.89
C PHE A 28 14.94 12.20 -16.21
N GLY A 29 14.97 10.91 -15.99
CA GLY A 29 15.96 10.05 -16.63
C GLY A 29 15.75 9.94 -18.14
N GLU A 30 16.70 9.35 -18.83
CA GLU A 30 16.61 9.09 -20.26
C GLU A 30 15.42 8.16 -20.59
N LYS A 31 14.83 8.37 -21.75
CA LYS A 31 13.77 7.52 -22.27
C LYS A 31 14.33 6.36 -23.06
N TYR A 32 14.26 5.19 -22.48
CA TYR A 32 14.77 3.96 -23.09
C TYR A 32 13.72 3.20 -23.91
N ASN A 33 14.20 2.46 -24.91
CA ASN A 33 13.41 1.44 -25.57
C ASN A 33 13.23 0.24 -24.62
N ASP A 34 11.99 -0.25 -24.52
CA ASP A 34 11.69 -1.44 -23.72
C ASP A 34 11.52 -2.66 -24.63
N ARG A 35 12.41 -3.61 -24.48
CA ARG A 35 12.39 -4.88 -25.19
C ARG A 35 11.12 -5.71 -24.90
N TYR A 36 10.57 -5.55 -23.69
CA TYR A 36 9.43 -6.33 -23.22
C TYR A 36 8.19 -5.46 -23.10
N ARG A 37 7.39 -5.44 -24.18
CA ARG A 37 6.14 -4.66 -24.23
C ARG A 37 5.19 -4.98 -23.08
N TYR A 38 5.09 -6.27 -22.73
CA TYR A 38 4.23 -6.74 -21.65
C TYR A 38 5.09 -7.12 -20.46
N SER A 39 5.13 -6.25 -19.48
CA SER A 39 5.86 -6.47 -18.23
C SER A 39 5.25 -5.65 -17.09
N ASN A 40 5.33 -6.19 -15.88
CA ASN A 40 4.89 -5.55 -14.65
C ASN A 40 6.11 -5.25 -13.78
N LEU A 41 6.12 -4.07 -13.14
CA LEU A 41 7.08 -3.76 -12.09
C LEU A 41 6.76 -4.65 -10.88
N MET A 42 7.76 -5.34 -10.36
CA MET A 42 7.62 -6.24 -9.21
C MET A 42 8.18 -5.61 -7.95
N THR A 43 9.37 -5.02 -8.05
CA THR A 43 10.01 -4.29 -6.96
C THR A 43 10.97 -3.24 -7.52
N ILE A 44 11.21 -2.23 -6.71
CA ILE A 44 12.20 -1.19 -6.93
C ILE A 44 12.87 -0.90 -5.59
N ASP A 45 14.20 -0.79 -5.57
CA ASP A 45 14.94 -0.50 -4.36
C ASP A 45 16.22 0.30 -4.69
N GLU A 46 16.77 0.99 -3.69
CA GLU A 46 18.01 1.75 -3.81
C GLU A 46 19.23 0.83 -3.67
N ASP A 47 20.26 1.05 -4.49
CA ASP A 47 21.46 0.20 -4.49
C ASP A 47 22.48 0.50 -3.37
N GLY A 48 22.21 1.51 -2.54
CA GLY A 48 23.09 1.97 -1.45
C GLY A 48 24.22 2.89 -1.92
N THR A 49 24.26 3.24 -3.22
CA THR A 49 25.21 4.19 -3.81
C THR A 49 24.51 5.38 -4.47
N GLY A 50 23.17 5.49 -4.28
CA GLY A 50 22.31 6.49 -4.88
C GLY A 50 21.75 6.08 -6.25
N GLY A 51 22.04 4.85 -6.71
CA GLY A 51 21.42 4.24 -7.88
C GLY A 51 20.22 3.35 -7.51
N TYR A 52 19.58 2.73 -8.51
CA TYR A 52 18.32 2.03 -8.32
C TYR A 52 18.31 0.70 -9.04
N ILE A 53 17.76 -0.33 -8.39
CA ILE A 53 17.50 -1.64 -8.97
C ILE A 53 16.00 -1.83 -9.15
N LEU A 54 15.59 -2.17 -10.37
CA LEU A 54 14.22 -2.51 -10.71
C LEU A 54 14.13 -3.97 -11.14
N VAL A 55 13.11 -4.67 -10.66
CA VAL A 55 12.79 -6.02 -11.11
C VAL A 55 11.41 -6.02 -11.76
N ARG A 56 11.33 -6.51 -12.99
CA ARG A 56 10.08 -6.59 -13.75
C ARG A 56 9.82 -8.02 -14.23
N ALA A 57 8.63 -8.53 -13.98
CA ALA A 57 8.18 -9.75 -14.65
C ALA A 57 7.78 -9.45 -16.10
N TYR A 58 8.19 -10.26 -17.06
CA TYR A 58 7.82 -10.07 -18.45
C TYR A 58 7.10 -11.27 -19.05
N TYR A 59 6.21 -10.99 -20.00
CA TYR A 59 5.30 -11.94 -20.60
C TYR A 59 5.48 -11.98 -22.11
N GLN A 60 5.36 -13.18 -22.69
CA GLN A 60 5.46 -13.38 -24.14
C GLN A 60 4.53 -14.51 -24.62
N GLY A 61 4.28 -14.53 -25.91
CA GLY A 61 3.47 -15.54 -26.60
C GLY A 61 2.09 -15.04 -27.00
N LEU A 62 1.35 -15.82 -27.78
CA LEU A 62 -0.01 -15.51 -28.22
C LEU A 62 -0.96 -15.41 -27.02
N ILE A 63 -0.82 -16.33 -26.07
CA ILE A 63 -1.37 -16.25 -24.73
C ILE A 63 -0.22 -15.77 -23.85
N LEU A 64 -0.32 -14.56 -23.32
CA LEU A 64 0.72 -13.95 -22.48
C LEU A 64 1.05 -14.86 -21.29
N ARG A 65 2.24 -15.44 -21.28
CA ARG A 65 2.75 -16.29 -20.21
C ARG A 65 4.01 -15.69 -19.61
N PRO A 66 4.23 -15.82 -18.31
CA PRO A 66 5.48 -15.42 -17.66
C PRO A 66 6.67 -16.12 -18.34
N LYS A 67 7.73 -15.38 -18.60
CA LYS A 67 8.97 -15.89 -19.25
C LYS A 67 10.20 -15.68 -18.41
N GLY A 68 10.14 -14.82 -17.42
CA GLY A 68 11.24 -14.51 -16.53
C GLY A 68 11.13 -13.10 -15.99
N TYR A 69 12.23 -12.66 -15.43
CA TYR A 69 12.37 -11.37 -14.79
C TYR A 69 13.47 -10.56 -15.47
N LEU A 70 13.20 -9.29 -15.70
CA LEU A 70 14.18 -8.33 -16.18
C LEU A 70 14.63 -7.51 -15.00
N ILE A 71 15.93 -7.53 -14.72
CA ILE A 71 16.56 -6.77 -13.66
C ILE A 71 17.32 -5.63 -14.30
N GLU A 72 17.01 -4.42 -13.90
CA GLU A 72 17.56 -3.18 -14.46
C GLU A 72 18.28 -2.43 -13.36
N HIS A 73 19.50 -2.00 -13.62
CA HIS A 73 20.27 -1.16 -12.72
C HIS A 73 20.48 0.22 -13.34
N TYR A 74 20.08 1.24 -12.61
CA TYR A 74 20.22 2.65 -12.96
C TYR A 74 21.17 3.33 -11.97
N ASN A 75 21.97 4.28 -12.45
CA ASN A 75 22.80 5.12 -11.58
C ASN A 75 21.98 6.27 -10.93
N SER A 76 22.63 7.11 -10.13
CA SER A 76 22.04 8.30 -9.48
C SER A 76 21.47 9.33 -10.46
N ASP A 77 21.97 9.37 -11.69
CA ASP A 77 21.53 10.26 -12.77
C ASP A 77 20.40 9.63 -13.59
N LEU A 78 19.85 8.51 -13.15
CA LEU A 78 18.77 7.73 -13.79
C LEU A 78 19.17 7.16 -15.15
N GLU A 79 20.46 6.96 -15.41
CA GLU A 79 20.96 6.30 -16.60
C GLU A 79 20.98 4.78 -16.41
N LEU A 80 20.52 4.03 -17.41
CA LEU A 80 20.52 2.57 -17.38
C LEU A 80 21.95 2.03 -17.53
N VAL A 81 22.53 1.56 -16.45
CA VAL A 81 23.90 1.03 -16.40
C VAL A 81 23.96 -0.41 -16.91
N SER A 82 23.01 -1.24 -16.50
CA SER A 82 22.97 -2.65 -16.89
C SER A 82 21.55 -3.21 -16.91
N GLU A 83 21.34 -4.24 -17.72
CA GLU A 83 20.08 -4.96 -17.85
C GLU A 83 20.36 -6.47 -17.90
N TYR A 84 19.76 -7.21 -17.01
CA TYR A 84 19.93 -8.66 -16.93
C TYR A 84 18.58 -9.37 -17.09
N ASN A 85 18.55 -10.34 -18.00
CA ASN A 85 17.38 -11.18 -18.25
C ASN A 85 17.48 -12.47 -17.44
N TYR A 86 16.81 -12.52 -16.32
CA TYR A 86 16.73 -13.70 -15.47
C TYR A 86 15.63 -14.64 -15.97
N LYS A 87 16.00 -15.60 -16.82
CA LYS A 87 15.08 -16.59 -17.39
C LYS A 87 14.70 -17.62 -16.33
N LEU A 88 13.63 -17.36 -15.62
CA LEU A 88 13.11 -18.23 -14.58
C LEU A 88 11.66 -18.61 -14.90
N LYS A 89 11.33 -19.90 -14.77
CA LYS A 89 9.99 -20.43 -15.01
C LYS A 89 9.52 -21.26 -13.82
N GLY A 90 8.21 -21.29 -13.60
CA GLY A 90 7.59 -22.17 -12.60
C GLY A 90 7.74 -21.67 -11.16
N LEU A 91 8.29 -20.48 -10.93
CA LEU A 91 8.36 -19.84 -9.64
C LEU A 91 7.63 -18.50 -9.69
N ASP A 92 6.83 -18.21 -8.69
CA ASP A 92 6.13 -16.95 -8.51
C ASP A 92 6.98 -15.99 -7.70
N PHE A 93 7.12 -14.79 -8.21
CA PHE A 93 7.71 -13.73 -7.44
C PHE A 93 6.76 -13.31 -6.32
N VAL A 94 7.25 -13.37 -5.08
CA VAL A 94 6.49 -12.99 -3.90
C VAL A 94 6.93 -11.62 -3.39
N ASN A 95 8.25 -11.40 -3.30
CA ASN A 95 8.84 -10.12 -2.91
C ASN A 95 10.32 -10.05 -3.33
N GLY A 96 10.92 -8.86 -3.20
CA GLY A 96 12.34 -8.65 -3.41
C GLY A 96 12.84 -7.44 -2.64
N PHE A 97 14.08 -7.50 -2.19
CA PHE A 97 14.72 -6.40 -1.45
C PHE A 97 16.23 -6.41 -1.63
N LEU A 98 16.80 -5.24 -1.46
CA LEU A 98 18.23 -5.03 -1.46
C LEU A 98 18.75 -4.90 -0.02
N LYS A 99 19.85 -5.59 0.29
CA LYS A 99 20.53 -5.44 1.58
C LYS A 99 22.01 -5.71 1.42
N ASN A 100 22.85 -4.77 1.88
CA ASN A 100 24.30 -4.89 1.84
C ASN A 100 24.86 -5.27 0.45
N GLY A 101 24.35 -4.61 -0.60
CA GLY A 101 24.76 -4.89 -1.98
C GLY A 101 24.31 -6.24 -2.55
N GLN A 102 23.42 -6.95 -1.84
CA GLN A 102 22.83 -8.21 -2.29
C GLN A 102 21.37 -8.02 -2.68
N LEU A 103 21.02 -8.37 -3.91
CA LEU A 103 19.65 -8.48 -4.37
C LEU A 103 19.08 -9.83 -3.93
N ASN A 104 18.02 -9.82 -3.15
CA ASN A 104 17.30 -11.00 -2.68
C ASN A 104 15.93 -11.04 -3.34
N LEU A 105 15.67 -12.06 -4.14
CA LEU A 105 14.39 -12.28 -4.80
C LEU A 105 13.71 -13.49 -4.17
N LEU A 106 12.54 -13.29 -3.59
CA LEU A 106 11.75 -14.34 -2.94
C LEU A 106 10.72 -14.87 -3.94
N PHE A 107 10.70 -16.17 -4.05
CA PHE A 107 9.80 -16.91 -4.93
C PHE A 107 9.02 -17.97 -4.17
N LEU A 108 7.87 -18.33 -4.70
CA LEU A 108 7.00 -19.38 -4.19
C LEU A 108 6.66 -20.36 -5.31
N ASN A 109 6.66 -21.65 -5.02
CA ASN A 109 6.06 -22.68 -5.86
C ASN A 109 5.40 -23.76 -5.03
N TYR A 110 4.52 -24.55 -5.66
CA TYR A 110 4.00 -25.77 -5.07
C TYR A 110 4.72 -26.97 -5.62
N ASN A 111 5.29 -27.78 -4.75
CA ASN A 111 5.95 -29.03 -5.09
C ASN A 111 4.91 -30.17 -5.01
N TYR A 112 4.41 -30.61 -6.16
CA TYR A 112 3.38 -31.65 -6.25
C TYR A 112 3.84 -33.02 -5.73
N ASP A 113 5.14 -33.34 -5.87
CA ASP A 113 5.68 -34.63 -5.43
C ASP A 113 5.72 -34.73 -3.90
N LYS A 114 5.90 -33.59 -3.22
CA LYS A 114 6.00 -33.51 -1.77
C LYS A 114 4.71 -33.04 -1.11
N GLY A 115 3.77 -32.45 -1.84
CA GLY A 115 2.57 -31.83 -1.31
C GLY A 115 2.87 -30.60 -0.43
N GLU A 116 3.80 -29.77 -0.84
CA GLU A 116 4.21 -28.60 -0.06
C GLU A 116 4.43 -27.35 -0.89
N TYR A 117 4.17 -26.18 -0.29
CA TYR A 117 4.63 -24.90 -0.80
C TYR A 117 6.08 -24.67 -0.38
N GLU A 118 6.93 -24.31 -1.33
CA GLU A 118 8.34 -24.02 -1.10
C GLU A 118 8.64 -22.56 -1.38
N TYR A 119 9.21 -21.86 -0.39
CA TYR A 119 9.73 -20.50 -0.54
C TYR A 119 11.22 -20.57 -0.84
N TRP A 120 11.60 -19.95 -1.94
CA TRP A 120 12.97 -19.91 -2.42
C TRP A 120 13.51 -18.49 -2.40
N VAL A 121 14.77 -18.33 -2.03
CA VAL A 121 15.48 -17.07 -2.18
C VAL A 121 16.53 -17.25 -3.25
N HIS A 122 16.52 -16.37 -4.22
CA HIS A 122 17.55 -16.24 -5.23
C HIS A 122 18.34 -14.99 -4.93
N ARG A 123 19.60 -15.13 -4.57
CA ARG A 123 20.49 -14.06 -4.10
C ARG A 123 21.64 -13.83 -5.06
N SER A 124 21.95 -12.58 -5.36
CA SER A 124 23.10 -12.20 -6.17
C SER A 124 23.63 -10.84 -5.75
N PRO A 125 24.98 -10.61 -5.78
CA PRO A 125 25.51 -9.26 -5.80
C PRO A 125 24.90 -8.46 -6.96
N ILE A 126 24.58 -7.18 -6.72
CA ILE A 126 23.83 -6.34 -7.67
C ILE A 126 24.55 -6.05 -8.99
N PHE A 127 25.88 -6.19 -9.03
CA PHE A 127 26.68 -5.95 -10.22
C PHE A 127 27.06 -7.22 -10.98
N GLU A 128 26.80 -8.41 -10.42
CA GLU A 128 27.23 -9.67 -11.00
C GLU A 128 26.08 -10.46 -11.61
N PHE A 129 24.87 -10.36 -11.02
CA PHE A 129 23.68 -11.16 -11.37
C PHE A 129 23.95 -12.68 -11.45
N ASN A 130 24.84 -13.15 -10.54
CA ASN A 130 25.16 -14.56 -10.38
C ASN A 130 24.35 -15.14 -9.24
N PHE A 131 23.14 -15.61 -9.53
CA PHE A 131 22.16 -16.02 -8.55
C PHE A 131 22.49 -17.37 -7.91
N ARG A 132 22.64 -17.37 -6.60
CA ARG A 132 22.60 -18.57 -5.75
C ARG A 132 21.19 -18.75 -5.23
N THR A 133 20.72 -19.99 -5.17
CA THR A 133 19.38 -20.35 -4.75
C THR A 133 19.41 -21.09 -3.44
N GLU A 134 18.53 -20.73 -2.54
CA GLU A 134 18.38 -21.34 -1.22
C GLU A 134 16.89 -21.52 -0.91
N LYS A 135 16.51 -22.68 -0.36
CA LYS A 135 15.17 -22.90 0.14
C LYS A 135 15.04 -22.30 1.52
N LEU A 136 14.15 -21.30 1.66
CA LEU A 136 13.95 -20.57 2.91
C LEU A 136 12.97 -21.29 3.84
N LEU A 137 11.87 -21.85 3.27
CA LEU A 137 10.76 -22.40 4.03
C LEU A 137 10.00 -23.42 3.19
N SER A 138 9.46 -24.47 3.83
CA SER A 138 8.49 -25.39 3.24
C SER A 138 7.26 -25.51 4.14
N ILE A 139 6.07 -25.53 3.54
CA ILE A 139 4.79 -25.63 4.23
C ILE A 139 3.94 -26.70 3.57
N ALA A 140 3.68 -27.78 4.30
CA ALA A 140 2.82 -28.85 3.83
C ALA A 140 1.37 -28.34 3.67
N SER A 141 0.76 -28.58 2.51
CA SER A 141 -0.62 -28.20 2.21
C SER A 141 -1.23 -29.16 1.20
N GLU A 142 -2.43 -29.63 1.49
CA GLU A 142 -3.21 -30.43 0.56
C GLU A 142 -3.99 -29.57 -0.44
N GLU A 143 -4.23 -28.31 -0.08
CA GLU A 143 -4.91 -27.37 -0.94
C GLU A 143 -3.90 -26.61 -1.80
N VAL A 144 -3.99 -26.82 -3.10
CA VAL A 144 -3.18 -26.16 -4.09
C VAL A 144 -3.98 -25.01 -4.68
N ASN A 145 -3.66 -23.81 -4.25
CA ASN A 145 -3.92 -22.65 -5.11
C ASN A 145 -2.76 -22.58 -6.08
N ASP A 146 -3.03 -22.79 -7.33
CA ASP A 146 -2.04 -22.51 -8.38
C ASP A 146 -2.08 -21.01 -8.71
N PRO A 147 -1.43 -20.17 -7.91
CA PRO A 147 -1.43 -18.72 -8.08
C PRO A 147 -0.57 -18.35 -9.26
N VAL A 148 0.24 -19.32 -9.61
CA VAL A 148 1.46 -19.11 -10.25
C VAL A 148 1.32 -19.38 -11.72
N GLY A 149 1.34 -18.55 -12.46
CA GLY A 149 1.49 -18.73 -13.90
C GLY A 149 0.22 -18.74 -14.69
N LYS A 150 -0.92 -18.79 -14.11
CA LYS A 150 -2.16 -18.70 -14.88
C LYS A 150 -2.74 -17.29 -14.96
N ASN A 151 -2.60 -16.45 -13.95
CA ASN A 151 -3.15 -15.09 -13.95
C ASN A 151 -2.35 -14.15 -13.04
N TYR A 152 -1.27 -13.62 -13.52
CA TYR A 152 -0.54 -12.54 -12.84
C TYR A 152 -1.39 -11.28 -12.59
N TYR A 153 -2.48 -11.13 -13.35
CA TYR A 153 -3.45 -10.04 -13.16
C TYR A 153 -4.50 -10.33 -12.10
N ASN A 154 -4.73 -11.61 -11.76
CA ASN A 154 -5.72 -12.03 -10.77
C ASN A 154 -5.01 -12.73 -9.60
N ARG A 155 -4.45 -11.95 -8.70
CA ARG A 155 -3.95 -12.43 -7.41
C ARG A 155 -5.08 -12.69 -6.42
N ASN A 156 -6.21 -13.18 -6.88
CA ASN A 156 -7.24 -13.67 -5.99
C ASN A 156 -6.83 -15.05 -5.49
N PHE A 157 -6.07 -15.07 -4.42
CA PHE A 157 -5.86 -16.24 -3.57
C PHE A 157 -7.19 -16.62 -2.92
N SER A 158 -8.09 -17.18 -3.71
CA SER A 158 -9.47 -17.24 -3.25
C SER A 158 -9.81 -18.47 -2.41
N ASN A 159 -8.99 -19.52 -2.40
CA ASN A 159 -9.35 -20.73 -1.64
C ASN A 159 -8.11 -21.48 -1.15
N GLY A 160 -7.94 -21.57 0.15
CA GLY A 160 -7.08 -22.51 0.84
C GLY A 160 -5.76 -21.94 1.32
N PHE A 161 -4.76 -21.75 0.46
CA PHE A 161 -3.47 -21.20 0.87
C PHE A 161 -3.37 -19.71 0.61
N THR A 162 -3.12 -18.92 1.64
CA THR A 162 -2.82 -17.49 1.51
C THR A 162 -1.48 -17.17 2.14
N THR A 163 -0.76 -16.23 1.57
CA THR A 163 0.51 -15.76 2.11
C THR A 163 0.66 -14.26 1.97
N ALA A 164 1.34 -13.65 2.94
CA ALA A 164 1.76 -12.26 2.89
C ALA A 164 3.21 -12.14 3.36
N ILE A 165 4.00 -11.30 2.71
CA ILE A 165 5.34 -10.93 3.16
C ILE A 165 5.33 -9.45 3.49
N LEU A 166 5.64 -9.13 4.73
CA LEU A 166 5.57 -7.79 5.29
C LEU A 166 6.88 -7.45 5.95
N PHE A 167 7.47 -6.31 5.60
CA PHE A 167 8.66 -5.77 6.22
C PHE A 167 8.27 -4.82 7.34
N ASN A 168 9.13 -4.72 8.37
CA ASN A 168 9.01 -3.61 9.31
C ASN A 168 9.48 -2.30 8.67
N GLU A 169 9.12 -1.19 9.29
CA GLU A 169 9.43 0.16 8.82
C GLU A 169 10.93 0.36 8.59
N ASP A 170 11.77 -0.10 9.51
CA ASP A 170 13.24 0.00 9.41
C ASP A 170 13.87 -1.00 8.43
N LYS A 171 13.08 -1.87 7.79
CA LYS A 171 13.56 -2.95 6.91
C LYS A 171 14.70 -3.79 7.54
N THR A 172 14.60 -4.08 8.85
CA THR A 172 15.55 -4.95 9.55
C THR A 172 15.15 -6.41 9.53
N GLY A 173 13.88 -6.68 9.28
CA GLY A 173 13.31 -8.01 9.16
C GLY A 173 12.01 -8.05 8.36
N PHE A 174 11.50 -9.24 8.14
CA PHE A 174 10.23 -9.47 7.49
C PHE A 174 9.51 -10.69 8.06
N ILE A 175 8.21 -10.66 7.97
CA ILE A 175 7.34 -11.77 8.32
C ILE A 175 6.81 -12.43 7.04
N ILE A 176 6.84 -13.75 7.00
CA ILE A 176 6.01 -14.56 6.12
C ILE A 176 4.82 -15.05 6.96
N SER A 177 3.65 -14.54 6.67
CA SER A 177 2.39 -15.03 7.25
C SER A 177 1.77 -16.03 6.29
N THR A 178 1.32 -17.18 6.81
CA THR A 178 0.68 -18.20 6.00
C THR A 178 -0.63 -18.64 6.64
N HIS A 179 -1.65 -18.80 5.80
CA HIS A 179 -2.90 -19.46 6.17
C HIS A 179 -3.13 -20.62 5.21
N HIS A 180 -3.27 -21.83 5.73
CA HIS A 180 -3.46 -23.03 4.93
C HIS A 180 -4.31 -24.08 5.68
N LYS A 181 -4.86 -25.02 4.90
CA LYS A 181 -5.63 -26.14 5.41
C LYS A 181 -4.96 -27.44 5.05
N LYS A 182 -4.97 -28.38 5.99
CA LYS A 182 -4.59 -29.77 5.78
C LYS A 182 -5.68 -30.68 6.35
N GLY A 183 -6.44 -31.32 5.48
CA GLY A 183 -7.62 -32.06 5.91
C GLY A 183 -8.68 -31.18 6.57
N LYS A 184 -8.95 -31.38 7.86
CA LYS A 184 -9.86 -30.55 8.66
C LYS A 184 -9.14 -29.46 9.47
N GLU A 185 -7.83 -29.53 9.54
CA GLU A 185 -7.02 -28.57 10.29
C GLU A 185 -6.78 -27.31 9.45
N GLU A 186 -7.04 -26.17 10.05
CA GLU A 186 -6.77 -24.85 9.51
C GLU A 186 -5.62 -24.24 10.30
N LYS A 187 -4.55 -23.83 9.62
CA LYS A 187 -3.33 -23.34 10.26
C LYS A 187 -3.03 -21.92 9.88
N HIS A 188 -2.67 -21.13 10.89
CA HIS A 188 -2.21 -19.75 10.76
C HIS A 188 -0.84 -19.65 11.42
N ILE A 189 0.18 -19.48 10.60
CA ILE A 189 1.57 -19.48 11.05
C ILE A 189 2.25 -18.19 10.60
N ILE A 190 3.02 -17.61 11.50
CA ILE A 190 3.98 -16.57 11.15
C ILE A 190 5.41 -17.08 11.24
N HIS A 191 6.22 -16.66 10.30
CA HIS A 191 7.65 -16.94 10.27
C HIS A 191 8.37 -15.61 10.23
N LEU A 192 9.09 -15.25 11.28
CA LEU A 192 9.86 -14.01 11.35
C LEU A 192 11.31 -14.26 10.94
N PHE A 193 11.78 -13.50 9.99
CA PHE A 193 13.14 -13.52 9.47
C PHE A 193 13.80 -12.16 9.62
N ASP A 194 15.11 -12.15 9.84
CA ASP A 194 15.91 -10.96 9.60
C ASP A 194 16.29 -10.82 8.12
N THR A 195 16.82 -9.68 7.73
CA THR A 195 17.22 -9.43 6.33
C THR A 195 18.48 -10.18 5.90
N THR A 196 19.16 -10.91 6.81
CA THR A 196 20.17 -11.90 6.46
C THR A 196 19.59 -13.27 6.16
N LEU A 197 18.26 -13.40 6.18
CA LEU A 197 17.45 -14.60 5.95
C LEU A 197 17.52 -15.63 7.08
N LYS A 198 17.98 -15.24 8.25
CA LYS A 198 17.95 -16.11 9.42
C LYS A 198 16.56 -16.05 10.05
N LYS A 199 15.90 -17.22 10.19
CA LYS A 199 14.65 -17.34 10.92
C LYS A 199 14.87 -17.03 12.40
N ARG A 200 14.13 -16.06 12.94
CA ARG A 200 14.20 -15.61 14.32
C ARG A 200 13.27 -16.44 15.19
N PHE A 201 12.01 -16.56 14.78
CA PHE A 201 11.07 -17.48 15.36
C PHE A 201 9.97 -17.86 14.37
N GLU A 202 9.21 -18.86 14.74
CA GLU A 202 8.00 -19.33 14.06
C GLU A 202 6.94 -19.54 15.12
N TYR A 203 5.70 -19.17 14.82
CA TYR A 203 4.60 -19.33 15.74
C TYR A 203 3.32 -19.71 15.00
N ASP A 204 2.76 -20.87 15.38
CA ASP A 204 1.43 -21.33 14.96
C ASP A 204 0.42 -20.79 15.98
N PHE A 205 -0.44 -19.87 15.56
CA PHE A 205 -1.47 -19.28 16.42
C PHE A 205 -2.87 -19.80 16.11
N SER A 206 -2.95 -20.99 15.53
CA SER A 206 -4.21 -21.62 15.16
C SER A 206 -5.08 -21.96 16.36
N ASP A 207 -4.46 -22.34 17.47
CA ASP A 207 -5.17 -22.72 18.70
C ASP A 207 -5.87 -21.52 19.34
N GLU A 208 -5.29 -20.33 19.27
CA GLU A 208 -5.85 -19.09 19.81
C GLU A 208 -7.11 -18.63 19.06
N ILE A 209 -7.30 -19.17 17.86
CA ILE A 209 -8.42 -18.84 16.97
C ILE A 209 -9.27 -20.05 16.61
N GLU A 210 -9.13 -21.20 17.32
CA GLU A 210 -9.75 -22.47 17.00
C GLU A 210 -11.26 -22.39 16.77
N GLU A 211 -11.98 -21.62 17.58
CA GLU A 211 -13.43 -21.44 17.46
C GLU A 211 -13.84 -20.31 16.50
N LYS A 212 -12.90 -19.73 15.79
CA LYS A 212 -13.09 -18.58 14.93
C LYS A 212 -12.46 -18.81 13.56
N ASN A 213 -13.02 -18.20 12.53
CA ASN A 213 -12.30 -17.99 11.28
C ASN A 213 -11.54 -16.67 11.40
N TYR A 214 -10.23 -16.69 11.34
CA TYR A 214 -9.42 -15.50 11.50
C TYR A 214 -8.97 -14.95 10.15
N ALA A 215 -9.30 -13.70 9.87
CA ALA A 215 -8.78 -13.00 8.72
C ALA A 215 -7.64 -12.06 9.17
N PHE A 216 -6.41 -12.46 8.89
CA PHE A 216 -5.22 -11.63 9.09
C PHE A 216 -5.33 -10.35 8.27
N GLU A 217 -5.03 -9.20 8.88
CA GLU A 217 -5.05 -7.92 8.19
C GLU A 217 -3.69 -7.22 8.21
N ASN A 218 -3.15 -6.98 9.41
CA ASN A 218 -1.94 -6.18 9.57
C ASN A 218 -1.03 -6.75 10.66
N VAL A 219 0.25 -6.37 10.59
CA VAL A 219 1.26 -6.75 11.58
C VAL A 219 2.22 -5.59 11.84
N ALA A 220 2.62 -5.45 13.08
CA ALA A 220 3.82 -4.71 13.47
C ALA A 220 4.76 -5.66 14.22
N PHE A 221 6.05 -5.43 14.17
CA PHE A 221 7.02 -6.21 14.95
C PHE A 221 8.21 -5.36 15.39
N SER A 222 8.77 -5.77 16.52
CA SER A 222 9.82 -5.03 17.19
C SER A 222 11.12 -4.98 16.37
N LYS A 223 11.92 -3.92 16.54
CA LYS A 223 13.22 -3.74 15.86
C LYS A 223 14.22 -4.84 16.19
N ASP A 224 14.15 -5.40 17.39
CA ASP A 224 14.98 -6.51 17.85
C ASP A 224 14.50 -7.88 17.34
N LEU A 225 13.37 -7.90 16.62
CA LEU A 225 12.78 -9.09 16.04
C LEU A 225 12.40 -10.17 17.08
N GLN A 226 12.00 -9.76 18.29
CA GLN A 226 11.60 -10.68 19.36
C GLN A 226 10.08 -10.77 19.54
N THR A 227 9.35 -9.77 19.07
CA THR A 227 7.91 -9.68 19.27
C THR A 227 7.19 -9.26 17.99
N ALA A 228 6.08 -9.92 17.68
CA ALA A 228 5.15 -9.52 16.63
C ALA A 228 3.76 -9.23 17.22
N TYR A 229 3.05 -8.27 16.64
CA TYR A 229 1.69 -7.88 16.98
C TYR A 229 0.83 -8.00 15.74
N ILE A 230 -0.08 -8.97 15.73
CA ILE A 230 -0.96 -9.28 14.61
C ILE A 230 -2.34 -8.74 14.90
N VAL A 231 -2.90 -7.99 13.96
CA VAL A 231 -4.28 -7.53 14.00
C VAL A 231 -5.10 -8.23 12.92
N GLY A 232 -6.28 -8.69 13.29
CA GLY A 232 -7.19 -9.30 12.33
C GLY A 232 -8.63 -9.38 12.82
N LYS A 233 -9.50 -9.83 11.91
CA LYS A 233 -10.91 -10.09 12.18
C LYS A 233 -11.10 -11.53 12.62
N ALA A 234 -11.59 -11.71 13.83
CA ALA A 234 -12.00 -13.01 14.35
C ALA A 234 -13.51 -13.23 14.11
N TYR A 235 -13.85 -14.07 13.14
CA TYR A 235 -15.23 -14.42 12.79
C TYR A 235 -15.69 -15.60 13.65
N PHE A 236 -16.76 -15.43 14.41
CA PHE A 236 -17.28 -16.48 15.27
C PHE A 236 -17.93 -17.61 14.49
N LYS A 237 -17.47 -18.84 14.71
CA LYS A 237 -18.06 -20.06 14.14
C LYS A 237 -19.40 -20.42 14.79
N LYS A 238 -19.60 -20.04 16.06
CA LYS A 238 -20.82 -20.34 16.85
C LYS A 238 -21.49 -19.06 17.33
N LYS A 239 -22.82 -18.97 17.18
CA LYS A 239 -23.62 -17.79 17.62
C LYS A 239 -23.39 -17.39 19.09
N ARG A 240 -23.16 -18.38 19.99
CA ARG A 240 -22.96 -18.13 21.42
C ARG A 240 -21.74 -17.26 21.77
N PHE A 241 -20.80 -17.12 20.83
CA PHE A 241 -19.60 -16.28 21.02
C PHE A 241 -19.74 -14.91 20.38
N GLN A 242 -20.86 -14.65 19.68
CA GLN A 242 -21.09 -13.33 19.07
C GLN A 242 -21.44 -12.31 20.14
N VAL A 243 -20.68 -11.22 20.17
CA VAL A 243 -20.99 -10.07 20.99
C VAL A 243 -21.90 -9.14 20.20
N ASP A 244 -23.01 -8.69 20.79
CA ASP A 244 -24.00 -7.82 20.16
C ASP A 244 -24.47 -8.28 18.76
N GLU A 245 -24.61 -9.59 18.56
CA GLU A 245 -24.95 -10.19 17.27
C GLU A 245 -24.00 -9.88 16.12
N ARG A 246 -22.84 -9.32 16.38
CA ARG A 246 -21.82 -9.07 15.40
C ARG A 246 -21.19 -10.39 14.94
N LYS A 247 -20.88 -10.50 13.64
CA LYS A 247 -20.28 -11.74 13.08
C LYS A 247 -18.80 -11.86 13.38
N PHE A 248 -18.12 -10.78 13.71
CA PHE A 248 -16.69 -10.75 14.00
C PHE A 248 -16.35 -9.67 15.04
N GLN A 249 -15.17 -9.77 15.60
CA GLN A 249 -14.51 -8.74 16.39
C GLN A 249 -13.08 -8.55 15.91
N TYR A 250 -12.49 -7.41 16.20
CA TYR A 250 -11.05 -7.23 16.01
C TYR A 250 -10.30 -7.79 17.21
N GLU A 251 -9.20 -8.47 16.92
CA GLU A 251 -8.27 -8.98 17.92
C GLU A 251 -6.85 -8.59 17.55
N LEU A 252 -6.08 -8.24 18.57
CA LEU A 252 -4.64 -8.04 18.53
C LEU A 252 -3.99 -9.20 19.25
N ILE A 253 -3.13 -9.94 18.57
CA ILE A 253 -2.38 -11.06 19.11
C ILE A 253 -0.90 -10.65 19.19
N LYS A 254 -0.36 -10.58 20.40
CA LYS A 254 1.07 -10.44 20.64
C LYS A 254 1.70 -11.81 20.64
N ILE A 255 2.77 -11.98 19.88
CA ILE A 255 3.48 -13.23 19.71
C ILE A 255 4.95 -13.03 19.99
N THR A 256 5.52 -13.92 20.81
CA THR A 256 6.96 -14.07 21.01
C THR A 256 7.35 -15.50 20.67
N GLN A 257 8.63 -15.85 20.76
CA GLN A 257 9.07 -17.22 20.52
C GLN A 257 8.36 -18.26 21.39
N ASN A 258 7.99 -17.90 22.64
CA ASN A 258 7.55 -18.85 23.66
C ASN A 258 6.15 -18.55 24.22
N SER A 259 5.50 -17.49 23.79
CA SER A 259 4.23 -17.07 24.37
C SER A 259 3.39 -16.24 23.40
N ASN A 260 2.09 -16.26 23.63
CA ASN A 260 1.14 -15.35 22.99
C ASN A 260 0.27 -14.66 24.05
N GLN A 261 -0.39 -13.62 23.63
CA GLN A 261 -1.39 -12.91 24.40
C GLN A 261 -2.38 -12.25 23.43
N THR A 262 -3.67 -12.29 23.72
CA THR A 262 -4.72 -11.74 22.85
C THR A 262 -5.49 -10.64 23.57
N GLN A 263 -5.68 -9.52 22.89
CA GLN A 263 -6.57 -8.43 23.30
C GLN A 263 -7.67 -8.25 22.26
N SER A 264 -8.92 -8.31 22.70
CA SER A 264 -10.09 -8.04 21.86
C SER A 264 -10.50 -6.58 21.95
N PHE A 265 -10.88 -5.99 20.82
CA PHE A 265 -11.43 -4.64 20.78
C PHE A 265 -12.95 -4.71 20.76
N VAL A 266 -13.55 -4.69 21.95
CA VAL A 266 -14.99 -4.77 22.14
C VAL A 266 -15.46 -3.55 22.92
N ASP A 267 -16.35 -2.77 22.31
CA ASP A 267 -17.00 -1.62 22.95
C ASP A 267 -18.47 -1.58 22.52
N PRO A 268 -19.44 -1.62 23.46
CA PRO A 268 -20.84 -1.58 23.11
C PRO A 268 -21.21 -0.35 22.27
N GLY A 269 -21.82 -0.59 21.11
CA GLY A 269 -22.24 0.47 20.18
C GLY A 269 -21.13 1.10 19.36
N LYS A 270 -19.87 0.66 19.50
CA LYS A 270 -18.74 1.08 18.66
C LYS A 270 -18.07 -0.14 18.05
N TYR A 271 -17.89 -0.13 16.75
CA TYR A 271 -17.39 -1.27 16.01
C TYR A 271 -16.13 -0.90 15.23
N PRO A 272 -14.93 -1.22 15.75
CA PRO A 272 -13.68 -0.98 15.06
C PRO A 272 -13.62 -1.73 13.71
N GLU A 273 -13.01 -1.10 12.72
CA GLU A 273 -12.78 -1.63 11.37
C GLU A 273 -11.40 -1.22 10.86
N ALA A 274 -10.75 -2.08 10.06
CA ALA A 274 -9.48 -1.80 9.40
C ALA A 274 -8.39 -1.29 10.36
N LEU A 275 -8.24 -1.92 11.53
CA LEU A 275 -7.23 -1.53 12.51
C LEU A 275 -5.81 -1.80 11.99
N TYR A 276 -4.91 -0.88 12.28
CA TYR A 276 -3.48 -0.99 11.97
C TYR A 276 -2.66 -0.81 13.25
N PRO A 277 -1.77 -1.75 13.61
CA PRO A 277 -0.91 -1.65 14.78
C PRO A 277 0.33 -0.82 14.46
N ILE A 278 0.67 0.12 15.32
CA ILE A 278 1.83 1.00 15.22
C ILE A 278 2.66 0.84 16.48
N LEU A 279 3.91 0.43 16.33
CA LEU A 279 4.83 0.27 17.45
C LEU A 279 5.66 1.55 17.63
N LEU A 280 5.34 2.34 18.63
CA LEU A 280 6.09 3.50 19.07
C LEU A 280 7.18 3.08 20.08
N LYS A 281 8.01 4.02 20.52
CA LYS A 281 9.16 3.71 21.43
C LYS A 281 8.75 2.87 22.65
N ASN A 282 7.69 3.29 23.36
CA ASN A 282 7.23 2.65 24.60
C ASN A 282 5.71 2.40 24.62
N ARG A 283 5.05 2.47 23.48
CA ARG A 283 3.61 2.31 23.33
C ARG A 283 3.30 1.48 22.10
N LEU A 284 2.21 0.78 22.15
CA LEU A 284 1.58 0.13 21.02
C LEU A 284 0.26 0.84 20.76
N VAL A 285 0.07 1.35 19.55
CA VAL A 285 -1.14 2.04 19.16
C VAL A 285 -1.84 1.27 18.06
N CYS A 286 -3.16 1.12 18.15
CA CYS A 286 -3.97 0.61 17.03
C CYS A 286 -4.88 1.73 16.53
N VAL A 287 -4.79 2.05 15.25
CA VAL A 287 -5.58 3.08 14.59
C VAL A 287 -6.37 2.47 13.44
N GLY A 288 -7.60 2.90 13.26
CA GLY A 288 -8.43 2.47 12.15
C GLY A 288 -9.75 3.21 12.10
N PHE A 289 -10.73 2.65 11.41
CA PHE A 289 -12.08 3.21 11.35
C PHE A 289 -12.98 2.61 12.43
N TYR A 290 -14.07 3.28 12.73
CA TYR A 290 -15.15 2.70 13.51
C TYR A 290 -16.51 3.01 12.89
N ALA A 291 -17.48 2.15 13.20
CA ALA A 291 -18.88 2.32 12.87
C ALA A 291 -19.73 2.31 14.15
N ASP A 292 -20.81 3.08 14.16
CA ASP A 292 -21.85 3.05 15.21
C ASP A 292 -22.91 1.97 14.91
N ARG A 293 -22.81 1.32 13.77
CA ARG A 293 -23.71 0.28 13.27
C ARG A 293 -22.93 -0.97 12.88
N LYS A 294 -23.62 -2.09 12.80
CA LYS A 294 -23.05 -3.40 12.44
C LYS A 294 -22.80 -3.59 10.93
N ASP A 295 -22.94 -2.55 10.11
CA ASP A 295 -23.08 -2.65 8.65
C ASP A 295 -21.96 -1.98 7.84
N ASN A 296 -20.77 -1.81 8.41
CA ASN A 296 -19.58 -1.23 7.75
C ASN A 296 -19.77 0.22 7.26
N ARG A 297 -20.66 0.98 7.89
CA ARG A 297 -20.77 2.42 7.64
C ARG A 297 -19.88 3.15 8.62
N TYR A 298 -18.79 3.71 8.11
CA TYR A 298 -17.78 4.34 8.96
C TYR A 298 -18.24 5.71 9.44
N ASN A 299 -18.08 5.95 10.74
CA ASN A 299 -18.45 7.20 11.39
C ASN A 299 -17.23 8.05 11.75
N GLY A 300 -16.03 7.47 11.77
CA GLY A 300 -14.82 8.18 12.15
C GLY A 300 -13.64 7.24 12.39
N ILE A 301 -12.69 7.74 13.18
CA ILE A 301 -11.43 7.08 13.49
C ILE A 301 -11.44 6.53 14.90
N ALA A 302 -11.09 5.25 15.05
CA ALA A 302 -10.81 4.61 16.32
C ALA A 302 -9.30 4.68 16.61
N TYR A 303 -8.97 4.95 17.87
CA TYR A 303 -7.61 4.98 18.39
C TYR A 303 -7.57 4.23 19.72
N PHE A 304 -6.62 3.32 19.86
CA PHE A 304 -6.35 2.56 21.08
C PHE A 304 -4.88 2.67 21.42
N ASP A 305 -4.57 3.11 22.64
CA ASP A 305 -3.21 3.10 23.21
C ASP A 305 -3.10 1.91 24.15
N LEU A 306 -2.16 1.02 23.90
CA LEU A 306 -2.00 -0.23 24.63
C LEU A 306 -0.62 -0.30 25.27
N ASP A 307 -0.54 -1.02 26.38
CA ASP A 307 0.74 -1.46 26.93
C ASP A 307 1.35 -2.53 26.01
N PRO A 308 2.55 -2.35 25.44
CA PRO A 308 3.14 -3.34 24.54
C PRO A 308 3.51 -4.65 25.26
N ASN A 309 3.57 -4.67 26.61
CA ASN A 309 3.89 -5.87 27.36
C ASN A 309 2.65 -6.66 27.76
N THR A 310 1.63 -5.99 28.29
CA THR A 310 0.41 -6.64 28.82
C THR A 310 -0.77 -6.61 27.87
N LEU A 311 -0.71 -5.81 26.80
CA LEU A 311 -1.78 -5.50 25.86
C LEU A 311 -3.00 -4.78 26.51
N ASP A 312 -2.90 -4.38 27.77
CA ASP A 312 -3.98 -3.61 28.41
C ASP A 312 -4.22 -2.30 27.66
N ILE A 313 -5.47 -2.00 27.38
CA ILE A 313 -5.87 -0.74 26.76
C ILE A 313 -5.76 0.37 27.82
N ARG A 314 -4.76 1.26 27.68
CA ARG A 314 -4.52 2.41 28.56
C ARG A 314 -5.50 3.54 28.27
N SER A 315 -5.79 3.76 27.00
CA SER A 315 -6.80 4.73 26.58
C SER A 315 -7.39 4.35 25.21
N GLN A 316 -8.63 4.77 25.00
CA GLN A 316 -9.32 4.61 23.72
C GLN A 316 -10.05 5.90 23.36
N ARG A 317 -10.15 6.15 22.04
CA ARG A 317 -10.88 7.30 21.51
C ARG A 317 -11.61 6.93 20.23
N TYR A 318 -12.78 7.51 20.09
CA TYR A 318 -13.58 7.45 18.87
C TYR A 318 -13.80 8.88 18.40
N ASN A 319 -13.12 9.24 17.33
CA ASN A 319 -13.16 10.57 16.74
C ASN A 319 -14.13 10.56 15.56
N PRO A 320 -15.33 11.17 15.69
CA PRO A 320 -16.26 11.25 14.56
C PRO A 320 -15.67 12.11 13.44
N PHE A 321 -16.01 11.79 12.19
CA PHE A 321 -15.63 12.64 11.07
C PHE A 321 -16.24 14.04 11.24
N SER A 322 -15.42 15.05 10.96
CA SER A 322 -15.81 16.45 11.07
C SER A 322 -16.77 16.86 9.95
N GLN A 323 -17.48 17.97 10.15
CA GLN A 323 -18.30 18.56 9.09
C GLN A 323 -17.46 18.88 7.84
N GLN A 324 -16.23 19.38 8.01
CA GLN A 324 -15.31 19.64 6.90
C GLN A 324 -15.03 18.39 6.06
N PHE A 325 -14.84 17.24 6.71
CA PHE A 325 -14.65 15.96 6.00
C PHE A 325 -15.91 15.58 5.21
N MET A 326 -17.08 15.76 5.79
CA MET A 326 -18.37 15.48 5.12
C MET A 326 -18.58 16.41 3.93
N ASP A 327 -18.27 17.70 4.10
CA ASP A 327 -18.36 18.70 3.02
C ASP A 327 -17.38 18.38 1.89
N ASP A 328 -16.13 18.00 2.21
CA ASP A 328 -15.14 17.57 1.21
C ASP A 328 -15.68 16.40 0.39
N LYS A 329 -16.26 15.38 1.06
CA LYS A 329 -16.66 14.14 0.42
C LYS A 329 -17.99 14.27 -0.34
N PHE A 330 -18.98 14.90 0.26
CA PHE A 330 -20.35 14.89 -0.25
C PHE A 330 -20.88 16.25 -0.70
N GLY A 331 -20.20 17.35 -0.32
CA GLY A 331 -20.74 18.69 -0.54
C GLY A 331 -22.01 18.88 0.29
N ARG A 332 -23.09 19.33 -0.36
CA ARG A 332 -24.40 19.53 0.30
C ARG A 332 -25.31 18.30 0.28
N GLU A 333 -24.80 17.16 -0.21
CA GLU A 333 -25.61 15.94 -0.26
C GLU A 333 -25.67 15.32 1.14
N GLU A 334 -26.83 15.33 1.76
CA GLU A 334 -27.09 14.75 3.08
C GLU A 334 -27.26 13.22 3.01
N ASP A 335 -27.04 12.53 4.15
CA ASP A 335 -27.34 11.10 4.40
C ASP A 335 -26.56 10.06 3.54
N LYS A 336 -25.37 10.36 3.09
CA LYS A 336 -24.53 9.35 2.43
C LYS A 336 -23.62 8.61 3.41
N ASP A 337 -23.50 7.32 3.16
CA ASP A 337 -22.66 6.44 3.96
C ASP A 337 -21.22 6.42 3.46
N ILE A 338 -20.28 6.47 4.38
CA ILE A 338 -18.86 6.25 4.10
C ILE A 338 -18.59 4.76 4.18
N LYS A 339 -18.17 4.15 3.08
CA LYS A 339 -17.93 2.70 2.94
C LYS A 339 -16.66 2.40 2.19
N ASN A 340 -16.24 1.14 2.22
CA ASN A 340 -15.15 0.59 1.40
C ASN A 340 -13.80 1.28 1.60
N LEU A 341 -13.55 1.88 2.75
CA LEU A 341 -12.24 2.43 3.07
C LEU A 341 -11.26 1.33 3.39
N VAL A 342 -10.13 1.34 2.70
CA VAL A 342 -9.03 0.41 2.88
C VAL A 342 -7.81 1.21 3.33
N PHE A 343 -7.15 0.74 4.38
CA PHE A 343 -5.89 1.30 4.84
C PHE A 343 -4.84 1.29 3.72
N LYS A 344 -4.09 2.38 3.59
CA LYS A 344 -3.04 2.53 2.58
C LYS A 344 -1.67 2.86 3.16
N GLY A 345 -1.63 3.58 4.26
CA GLY A 345 -0.37 3.93 4.89
C GLY A 345 -0.54 4.69 6.19
N VAL A 346 0.47 4.60 7.02
CA VAL A 346 0.62 5.38 8.22
C VAL A 346 2.03 5.96 8.25
N GLU A 347 2.14 7.18 8.68
CA GLU A 347 3.42 7.83 8.94
C GLU A 347 3.37 8.44 10.34
N VAL A 348 4.48 8.32 11.07
CA VAL A 348 4.58 8.81 12.45
C VAL A 348 5.71 9.82 12.54
N THR A 349 5.39 11.01 13.01
CA THR A 349 6.40 12.06 13.20
C THR A 349 7.29 11.77 14.44
N PRO A 350 8.45 12.43 14.56
CA PRO A 350 9.27 12.35 15.76
C PRO A 350 8.54 12.81 17.04
N SER A 351 7.51 13.66 16.91
CA SER A 351 6.59 14.09 17.98
C SER A 351 5.46 13.10 18.27
N GLU A 352 5.46 11.92 17.63
CA GLU A 352 4.45 10.86 17.73
C GLU A 352 3.04 11.29 17.22
N GLU A 353 2.96 12.30 16.35
CA GLU A 353 1.74 12.56 15.59
C GLU A 353 1.58 11.48 14.52
N ILE A 354 0.35 11.06 14.26
CA ILE A 354 0.05 9.97 13.35
C ILE A 354 -0.72 10.51 12.15
N PHE A 355 -0.17 10.33 10.95
CA PHE A 355 -0.86 10.54 9.68
C PHE A 355 -1.36 9.19 9.18
N PHE A 356 -2.68 9.04 9.13
CA PHE A 356 -3.35 7.81 8.70
C PHE A 356 -4.03 8.03 7.36
N ASN A 357 -3.60 7.28 6.34
CA ASN A 357 -4.11 7.43 4.99
C ASN A 357 -4.88 6.18 4.54
N ALA A 358 -6.00 6.39 3.89
CA ALA A 358 -6.84 5.34 3.33
C ALA A 358 -7.36 5.70 1.95
N GLU A 359 -7.91 4.72 1.23
CA GLU A 359 -8.53 4.89 -0.08
C GLU A 359 -9.87 4.18 -0.12
N GLU A 360 -10.85 4.79 -0.74
CA GLU A 360 -12.09 4.09 -1.06
C GLU A 360 -11.82 3.13 -2.22
N TYR A 361 -11.80 1.83 -1.89
CA TYR A 361 -11.47 0.76 -2.81
C TYR A 361 -12.52 -0.35 -2.79
N PHE A 362 -12.98 -0.75 -3.95
CA PHE A 362 -13.86 -1.92 -4.10
C PHE A 362 -13.71 -2.56 -5.47
N VAL A 363 -14.16 -3.81 -5.57
CA VAL A 363 -14.16 -4.58 -6.81
C VAL A 363 -15.59 -4.79 -7.26
N SER A 364 -15.89 -4.43 -8.51
CA SER A 364 -17.15 -4.77 -9.15
C SER A 364 -16.95 -5.84 -10.21
N THR A 365 -17.93 -6.73 -10.34
CA THR A 365 -17.91 -7.77 -11.37
C THR A 365 -19.00 -7.51 -12.39
N GLY A 366 -18.68 -7.73 -13.66
CA GLY A 366 -19.61 -7.58 -14.77
C GLY A 366 -19.45 -8.71 -15.78
N LEU A 367 -20.37 -8.78 -16.74
CA LEU A 367 -20.27 -9.66 -17.90
C LEU A 367 -20.00 -8.81 -19.14
N GLU A 368 -18.91 -9.11 -19.83
CA GLU A 368 -18.64 -8.53 -21.16
C GLU A 368 -18.83 -9.59 -22.25
N VAL A 369 -19.36 -9.15 -23.38
CA VAL A 369 -19.49 -10.01 -24.56
C VAL A 369 -18.23 -9.82 -25.41
N THR A 370 -17.48 -10.89 -25.62
CA THR A 370 -16.30 -10.87 -26.51
C THR A 370 -16.72 -10.69 -27.96
N GLY A 371 -15.80 -10.28 -28.82
CA GLY A 371 -16.03 -10.20 -30.27
C GLY A 371 -16.50 -11.52 -30.92
N ALA A 372 -16.32 -12.65 -30.23
CA ALA A 372 -16.83 -13.97 -30.62
C ALA A 372 -18.21 -14.32 -30.01
N GLY A 373 -18.88 -13.36 -29.34
CA GLY A 373 -20.20 -13.55 -28.75
C GLY A 373 -20.20 -14.29 -27.40
N GLN A 374 -19.05 -14.63 -26.84
CA GLN A 374 -18.95 -15.30 -25.54
C GLN A 374 -19.09 -14.28 -24.40
N ARG A 375 -19.84 -14.65 -23.35
CA ARG A 375 -19.93 -13.87 -22.13
C ARG A 375 -18.77 -14.23 -21.20
N VAL A 376 -17.92 -13.25 -20.90
CA VAL A 376 -16.78 -13.39 -19.99
C VAL A 376 -17.03 -12.54 -18.75
N LYS A 377 -16.84 -13.15 -17.57
CA LYS A 377 -16.86 -12.41 -16.30
C LYS A 377 -15.61 -11.55 -16.23
N ILE A 378 -15.78 -10.27 -16.01
CA ILE A 378 -14.69 -9.32 -15.81
C ILE A 378 -14.78 -8.71 -14.43
N GLU A 379 -13.63 -8.39 -13.87
CA GLU A 379 -13.51 -7.63 -12.62
C GLU A 379 -12.99 -6.23 -12.93
N ARG A 380 -13.56 -5.24 -12.25
CA ARG A 380 -13.14 -3.85 -12.30
C ARG A 380 -12.76 -3.41 -10.90
N TYR A 381 -11.54 -2.92 -10.77
CA TYR A 381 -10.96 -2.41 -9.53
C TYR A 381 -11.15 -0.90 -9.50
N HIS A 382 -11.89 -0.42 -8.50
CA HIS A 382 -12.19 0.99 -8.28
C HIS A 382 -11.26 1.56 -7.23
N TYR A 383 -10.54 2.61 -7.60
CA TYR A 383 -9.65 3.39 -6.74
C TYR A 383 -10.21 4.80 -6.66
N ASN A 384 -11.05 5.04 -5.66
CA ASN A 384 -11.79 6.29 -5.51
C ASN A 384 -11.12 7.23 -4.51
N ASP A 385 -11.91 7.90 -3.70
CA ASP A 385 -11.48 8.96 -2.80
C ASP A 385 -10.29 8.57 -1.91
N ILE A 386 -9.43 9.55 -1.64
CA ILE A 386 -8.35 9.43 -0.65
C ILE A 386 -8.85 10.07 0.63
N VAL A 387 -8.69 9.36 1.74
CA VAL A 387 -8.95 9.86 3.09
C VAL A 387 -7.62 10.04 3.80
N SER A 388 -7.40 11.22 4.36
CA SER A 388 -6.22 11.51 5.16
C SER A 388 -6.65 12.09 6.51
N VAL A 389 -6.00 11.64 7.57
CA VAL A 389 -6.32 12.00 8.95
C VAL A 389 -5.04 12.29 9.71
N LYS A 390 -5.02 13.35 10.49
CA LYS A 390 -3.96 13.63 11.46
C LYS A 390 -4.48 13.44 12.88
N LEU A 391 -3.75 12.63 13.65
CA LEU A 391 -4.00 12.41 15.06
C LEU A 391 -2.84 12.98 15.90
N ALA A 392 -3.19 13.68 16.95
CA ALA A 392 -2.25 14.06 18.00
C ALA A 392 -1.73 12.82 18.76
N PRO A 393 -0.60 12.91 19.48
CA PRO A 393 -0.04 11.78 20.23
C PRO A 393 -0.98 11.14 21.26
N ASN A 394 -1.97 11.88 21.73
CA ASN A 394 -3.00 11.39 22.66
C ASN A 394 -4.22 10.76 21.94
N GLY A 395 -4.18 10.62 20.61
CA GLY A 395 -5.22 10.04 19.80
C GLY A 395 -6.41 10.96 19.45
N ASN A 396 -6.36 12.24 19.81
CA ASN A 396 -7.35 13.19 19.33
C ASN A 396 -7.13 13.48 17.84
N MET A 397 -8.20 13.47 17.07
CA MET A 397 -8.14 13.86 15.68
C MET A 397 -8.01 15.40 15.58
N GLU A 398 -6.92 15.85 14.96
CA GLU A 398 -6.72 17.28 14.67
C GLU A 398 -7.51 17.68 13.44
N TRP A 399 -7.44 16.88 12.38
CA TRP A 399 -8.24 17.04 11.19
C TRP A 399 -8.42 15.71 10.44
N ALA A 400 -9.45 15.67 9.61
CA ALA A 400 -9.67 14.64 8.59
C ALA A 400 -10.09 15.33 7.30
N ARG A 401 -9.55 14.90 6.17
CA ARG A 401 -9.84 15.45 4.85
C ARG A 401 -10.14 14.35 3.85
N ASN A 402 -11.03 14.65 2.90
CA ASN A 402 -11.34 13.77 1.79
C ASN A 402 -10.95 14.43 0.46
N ILE A 403 -10.11 13.74 -0.31
CA ILE A 403 -9.72 14.15 -1.66
C ILE A 403 -10.57 13.35 -2.63
N ASN A 404 -11.49 14.01 -3.32
CA ASN A 404 -12.37 13.32 -4.27
C ASN A 404 -11.60 12.90 -5.52
N LYS A 405 -11.58 11.61 -5.78
CA LYS A 405 -10.93 10.98 -6.93
C LYS A 405 -11.80 9.84 -7.43
N THR A 406 -11.74 9.53 -8.73
CA THR A 406 -12.38 8.34 -9.29
C THR A 406 -11.55 7.73 -10.40
N GLU A 407 -11.17 6.48 -10.23
CA GLU A 407 -10.38 5.70 -11.18
C GLU A 407 -10.87 4.25 -11.21
N VAL A 408 -10.85 3.65 -12.39
CA VAL A 408 -11.24 2.26 -12.61
C VAL A 408 -10.25 1.58 -13.53
N THR A 409 -9.80 0.39 -13.16
CA THR A 409 -8.92 -0.43 -14.00
C THR A 409 -9.33 -1.89 -13.99
N GLN A 410 -8.92 -2.62 -15.02
CA GLN A 410 -8.95 -4.09 -15.07
C GLN A 410 -7.55 -4.69 -14.87
N GLY A 411 -6.52 -3.83 -14.75
CA GLY A 411 -5.13 -4.22 -14.55
C GLY A 411 -4.73 -4.29 -13.07
N ASP A 412 -3.43 -4.29 -12.85
CA ASP A 412 -2.81 -4.42 -11.52
C ASP A 412 -2.90 -3.17 -10.64
N GLY A 413 -3.45 -2.07 -11.15
CA GLY A 413 -3.58 -0.81 -10.42
C GLY A 413 -2.31 0.04 -10.34
N ALA A 414 -1.20 -0.37 -10.96
CA ALA A 414 0.07 0.35 -10.89
C ALA A 414 -0.02 1.83 -11.33
N TYR A 415 -0.89 2.12 -12.30
CA TYR A 415 -1.12 3.47 -12.84
C TYR A 415 -2.33 4.18 -12.22
N ALA A 416 -3.04 3.53 -11.33
CA ALA A 416 -4.18 4.05 -10.57
C ALA A 416 -3.79 4.21 -9.09
N SER A 417 -4.75 4.66 -8.25
CA SER A 417 -4.49 4.91 -6.83
C SER A 417 -3.55 6.11 -6.63
N TYR A 418 -2.74 6.08 -5.58
CA TYR A 418 -1.84 7.18 -5.23
C TYR A 418 -0.63 6.67 -4.46
N SER A 419 0.37 7.52 -4.32
CA SER A 419 1.37 7.45 -3.26
C SER A 419 1.35 8.70 -2.40
N SER A 420 1.79 8.57 -1.16
CA SER A 420 1.92 9.69 -0.22
C SER A 420 3.36 9.83 0.25
N TYR A 421 3.70 11.04 0.66
CA TYR A 421 4.96 11.38 1.31
C TYR A 421 4.70 12.43 2.38
N CYS A 422 5.28 12.26 3.58
CA CYS A 422 5.15 13.22 4.66
C CYS A 422 6.49 13.91 4.89
N LYS A 423 6.46 15.23 4.96
CA LYS A 423 7.63 16.04 5.29
C LYS A 423 7.20 17.31 6.03
N ASP A 424 7.89 17.62 7.12
CA ASP A 424 7.69 18.85 7.91
C ASP A 424 6.21 19.07 8.31
N GLY A 425 5.52 17.99 8.72
CA GLY A 425 4.11 18.02 9.12
C GLY A 425 3.10 18.21 7.99
N LYS A 426 3.56 18.15 6.74
CA LYS A 426 2.71 18.18 5.52
C LYS A 426 2.67 16.82 4.87
N THR A 427 1.51 16.47 4.32
CA THR A 427 1.34 15.25 3.53
C THR A 427 1.13 15.60 2.07
N TYR A 428 1.88 14.96 1.20
CA TYR A 428 1.81 15.11 -0.24
C TYR A 428 1.27 13.83 -0.86
N PHE A 429 0.30 13.95 -1.76
CA PHE A 429 -0.28 12.83 -2.51
C PHE A 429 0.02 13.01 -3.99
N PHE A 430 0.50 11.95 -4.63
CA PHE A 430 0.80 11.94 -6.06
C PHE A 430 -0.21 11.05 -6.77
N ILE A 431 -0.90 11.60 -7.75
CA ILE A 431 -1.84 10.90 -8.62
C ILE A 431 -1.49 11.13 -10.08
N CYS A 432 -1.72 10.11 -10.91
CA CYS A 432 -1.50 10.21 -12.37
C CYS A 432 -2.87 10.26 -13.06
N THR A 433 -3.24 11.41 -13.64
CA THR A 433 -4.59 11.64 -14.12
C THR A 433 -4.63 12.50 -15.40
N ALA A 434 -5.83 12.88 -15.86
CA ALA A 434 -6.03 13.71 -17.04
C ALA A 434 -5.62 15.18 -16.80
N ALA A 435 -5.29 15.88 -17.89
CA ALA A 435 -4.84 17.29 -17.83
C ALA A 435 -5.90 18.26 -17.31
N GLU A 436 -7.18 17.94 -17.51
CA GLU A 436 -8.32 18.80 -17.20
C GLU A 436 -8.83 18.64 -15.76
N ASN A 437 -7.97 18.18 -14.87
CA ASN A 437 -8.28 18.01 -13.46
C ASN A 437 -7.72 19.15 -12.59
N PRO A 438 -8.29 19.37 -11.39
CA PRO A 438 -9.57 18.82 -10.97
C PRO A 438 -10.76 19.47 -11.67
N GLN A 439 -11.90 18.74 -11.70
CA GLN A 439 -13.15 19.26 -12.23
C GLN A 439 -14.08 19.69 -11.08
N LEU A 440 -14.77 20.81 -11.25
CA LEU A 440 -15.76 21.28 -10.28
C LEU A 440 -17.08 20.52 -10.50
N ILE A 441 -17.58 19.84 -9.46
CA ILE A 441 -18.85 19.13 -9.48
C ILE A 441 -19.91 19.97 -8.77
N ASN A 442 -21.04 20.21 -9.44
CA ASN A 442 -22.18 20.93 -8.86
C ASN A 442 -21.81 22.28 -8.22
N ASN A 443 -20.72 22.90 -8.70
CA ASN A 443 -20.14 24.16 -8.17
C ASN A 443 -19.80 24.12 -6.68
N GLU A 444 -19.57 22.94 -6.12
CA GLU A 444 -19.36 22.80 -4.67
C GLU A 444 -18.05 22.09 -4.30
N ARG A 445 -17.63 21.08 -5.09
CA ARG A 445 -16.45 20.29 -4.77
C ARG A 445 -15.60 19.94 -5.99
N LEU A 446 -14.33 19.83 -5.77
CA LEU A 446 -13.37 19.41 -6.80
C LEU A 446 -13.24 17.89 -6.81
N ILE A 447 -13.15 17.31 -8.01
CA ILE A 447 -12.88 15.87 -8.20
C ILE A 447 -11.80 15.64 -9.24
N PHE A 448 -10.89 14.72 -8.97
CA PHE A 448 -9.90 14.23 -9.92
C PHE A 448 -10.47 13.02 -10.66
N LYS A 449 -10.79 13.17 -11.94
CA LYS A 449 -11.35 12.11 -12.77
C LYS A 449 -10.30 11.48 -13.66
N GLN A 450 -10.39 10.18 -13.82
CA GLN A 450 -9.62 9.43 -14.79
C GLN A 450 -9.91 9.92 -16.20
N GLY A 451 -8.86 10.12 -16.99
CA GLY A 451 -9.00 10.42 -18.42
C GLY A 451 -9.24 9.18 -19.26
N LEU A 452 -9.69 9.41 -20.51
CA LEU A 452 -10.04 8.37 -21.48
C LEU A 452 -8.84 7.56 -21.97
N SER A 453 -8.03 6.95 -21.31
CA SER A 453 -6.94 6.05 -21.76
C SER A 453 -5.50 6.55 -21.68
N ARG A 454 -5.22 7.78 -21.27
CA ARG A 454 -3.85 8.32 -21.34
C ARG A 454 -3.54 9.30 -20.22
N ASN A 455 -3.81 8.90 -18.98
CA ASN A 455 -3.37 9.67 -17.82
C ASN A 455 -1.84 9.75 -17.82
N ARG A 456 -1.29 10.94 -17.96
CA ARG A 456 0.17 11.20 -18.00
C ARG A 456 0.56 12.48 -17.25
N ASN A 457 -0.41 13.18 -16.72
CA ASN A 457 -0.15 14.33 -15.88
C ASN A 457 -0.03 13.85 -14.45
N VAL A 458 1.00 14.25 -13.76
CA VAL A 458 1.14 14.01 -12.34
C VAL A 458 0.71 15.24 -11.60
N PHE A 459 -0.31 15.07 -10.76
CA PHE A 459 -0.74 16.08 -9.80
C PHE A 459 -0.19 15.74 -8.43
N MET A 460 0.29 16.74 -7.75
CA MET A 460 0.59 16.70 -6.34
C MET A 460 -0.53 17.44 -5.59
N ILE A 461 -1.11 16.76 -4.61
CA ILE A 461 -2.09 17.32 -3.70
C ILE A 461 -1.42 17.39 -2.34
N SER A 462 -1.44 18.53 -1.68
CA SER A 462 -0.82 18.70 -0.38
C SER A 462 -1.86 19.03 0.68
N LEU A 463 -1.65 18.50 1.88
CA LEU A 463 -2.34 18.87 3.10
C LEU A 463 -1.29 19.44 4.05
N ASP A 464 -1.47 20.68 4.48
CA ASP A 464 -0.58 21.30 5.46
C ASP A 464 -0.83 20.79 6.89
N GLU A 465 -0.09 21.29 7.84
CA GLU A 465 -0.21 20.93 9.26
C GLU A 465 -1.61 21.13 9.86
N ASN A 466 -2.41 22.04 9.28
CA ASN A 466 -3.78 22.35 9.65
C ASN A 466 -4.82 21.63 8.77
N GLY A 467 -4.39 20.77 7.84
CA GLY A 467 -5.24 20.08 6.91
C GLY A 467 -5.75 20.97 5.77
N VAL A 468 -5.15 22.13 5.53
CA VAL A 468 -5.50 22.97 4.36
C VAL A 468 -5.02 22.30 3.10
N MET A 469 -5.93 22.10 2.16
CA MET A 469 -5.68 21.39 0.91
C MET A 469 -5.24 22.36 -0.19
N ASP A 470 -4.16 22.02 -0.87
CA ASP A 470 -3.73 22.65 -2.11
C ASP A 470 -3.37 21.58 -3.14
N TYR A 471 -3.31 21.95 -4.43
CA TYR A 471 -2.95 21.02 -5.49
C TYR A 471 -2.26 21.71 -6.65
N GLU A 472 -1.33 20.99 -7.27
CA GLU A 472 -0.58 21.49 -8.41
C GLU A 472 -0.30 20.37 -9.41
N LYS A 473 -0.37 20.69 -10.71
CA LYS A 473 0.09 19.80 -11.75
C LYS A 473 1.61 19.95 -11.88
N ILE A 474 2.35 19.00 -11.32
CA ILE A 474 3.82 19.04 -11.29
C ILE A 474 4.46 18.53 -12.58
N ILE A 475 3.85 17.55 -13.26
CA ILE A 475 4.36 17.02 -14.54
C ILE A 475 3.25 17.04 -15.58
N ASP A 476 3.52 17.70 -16.71
CA ASP A 476 2.58 17.74 -17.85
C ASP A 476 2.81 16.57 -18.81
N GLN A 477 1.74 16.11 -19.44
CA GLN A 477 1.79 15.04 -20.44
C GLN A 477 2.66 15.36 -21.67
N GLN A 478 2.92 16.62 -21.95
CA GLN A 478 3.77 17.04 -23.07
C GLN A 478 5.25 16.77 -22.75
N GLU A 479 5.62 16.88 -21.49
CA GLU A 479 6.98 16.60 -21.00
C GLU A 479 7.19 15.08 -20.83
N ALA A 480 6.32 14.44 -20.06
CA ALA A 480 6.47 13.03 -19.68
C ALA A 480 6.28 12.08 -20.85
N ARG A 481 5.22 12.26 -21.64
CA ARG A 481 4.81 11.39 -22.74
C ARG A 481 4.48 9.91 -22.36
N LEU A 482 4.81 9.47 -21.15
CA LEU A 482 4.53 8.13 -20.58
C LEU A 482 3.71 8.26 -19.32
N PRO A 483 2.77 7.33 -19.03
CA PRO A 483 2.08 7.27 -17.75
C PRO A 483 3.01 6.74 -16.66
N PHE A 484 2.87 7.28 -15.44
CA PHE A 484 3.64 6.89 -14.26
C PHE A 484 2.89 5.87 -13.42
N MET A 485 3.64 4.92 -12.85
CA MET A 485 3.13 3.96 -11.87
C MET A 485 3.15 4.60 -10.48
N VAL A 486 2.24 5.54 -10.24
CA VAL A 486 2.21 6.36 -9.01
C VAL A 486 1.89 5.58 -7.75
N SER A 487 1.28 4.40 -7.86
CA SER A 487 1.00 3.54 -6.71
C SER A 487 2.20 2.67 -6.28
N MET A 488 3.28 2.69 -7.03
CA MET A 488 4.48 1.86 -6.80
C MET A 488 5.77 2.69 -6.82
N PRO A 489 5.87 3.76 -6.02
CA PRO A 489 7.09 4.55 -5.94
C PRO A 489 8.16 3.82 -5.12
N LEU A 490 9.40 4.18 -5.33
CA LEU A 490 10.42 4.07 -4.31
C LEU A 490 10.44 5.37 -3.49
N LYS A 491 10.30 5.25 -2.18
CA LYS A 491 10.47 6.36 -1.24
C LYS A 491 11.85 6.26 -0.62
N ASP A 492 12.61 7.33 -0.71
CA ASP A 492 13.88 7.53 -0.01
C ASP A 492 13.70 8.67 0.97
N GLU A 493 13.32 8.32 2.20
CA GLU A 493 13.05 9.30 3.26
C GLU A 493 14.34 9.96 3.76
N ALA A 494 15.47 9.26 3.66
CA ALA A 494 16.77 9.80 4.09
C ALA A 494 17.28 10.91 3.16
N ALA A 495 16.93 10.84 1.88
CA ALA A 495 17.32 11.82 0.87
C ALA A 495 16.16 12.75 0.46
N ASP A 496 15.00 12.68 1.11
CA ASP A 496 13.79 13.45 0.76
C ASP A 496 13.39 13.31 -0.71
N LYS A 497 13.30 12.06 -1.19
CA LYS A 497 13.06 11.79 -2.62
C LYS A 497 12.00 10.72 -2.84
N MET A 498 11.37 10.80 -3.99
CA MET A 498 10.55 9.72 -4.55
C MET A 498 10.97 9.43 -5.98
N LEU A 499 10.99 8.15 -6.34
CA LEU A 499 11.25 7.70 -7.69
C LEU A 499 10.02 7.02 -8.27
N PHE A 500 9.61 7.44 -9.47
CA PHE A 500 8.51 6.83 -10.21
C PHE A 500 9.03 6.16 -11.49
N TYR A 501 8.47 5.01 -11.78
CA TYR A 501 8.67 4.31 -13.03
C TYR A 501 7.52 4.63 -13.99
N ALA A 502 7.86 5.01 -15.22
CA ALA A 502 6.90 5.29 -16.28
C ALA A 502 7.09 4.29 -17.43
N LYS A 503 5.99 3.76 -17.94
CA LYS A 503 6.04 2.79 -19.04
C LYS A 503 4.81 2.86 -19.93
N ARG A 504 5.05 2.74 -21.24
CA ARG A 504 3.98 2.52 -22.22
C ARG A 504 4.47 1.78 -23.44
N GLY A 505 3.91 0.59 -23.67
CA GLY A 505 4.31 -0.26 -24.79
C GLY A 505 5.81 -0.59 -24.75
N GLY A 506 6.53 -0.21 -25.81
CA GLY A 506 7.97 -0.42 -25.92
C GLY A 506 8.84 0.75 -25.44
N LYS A 507 8.37 1.58 -24.53
CA LYS A 507 9.11 2.71 -23.94
C LYS A 507 9.01 2.69 -22.43
N LYS A 508 10.12 3.07 -21.76
CA LYS A 508 10.26 3.19 -20.30
C LYS A 508 11.07 4.41 -19.92
N GLN A 509 10.83 4.95 -18.71
CA GLN A 509 11.53 6.12 -18.18
C GLN A 509 11.41 6.14 -16.65
N LEU A 510 12.42 6.64 -15.97
CA LEU A 510 12.35 7.00 -14.56
C LEU A 510 12.14 8.51 -14.40
N VAL A 511 11.53 8.90 -13.30
CA VAL A 511 11.51 10.29 -12.84
C VAL A 511 11.77 10.31 -11.34
N LYS A 512 12.65 11.20 -10.94
CA LYS A 512 12.97 11.49 -9.55
C LYS A 512 12.25 12.78 -9.15
N VAL A 513 11.61 12.76 -8.01
CA VAL A 513 10.97 13.92 -7.39
C VAL A 513 11.70 14.21 -6.09
N ASP A 514 12.27 15.39 -5.96
CA ASP A 514 13.01 15.85 -4.78
C ASP A 514 12.13 16.86 -4.00
N PHE A 515 11.98 16.65 -2.70
CA PHE A 515 11.29 17.56 -1.78
C PHE A 515 12.28 18.62 -1.27
N LYS A 516 11.87 19.90 -1.35
CA LYS A 516 12.70 21.05 -0.94
C LYS A 516 12.51 21.41 0.52
#